data_3914f96d2c0e749e17bea8f75fa6682e
#
_entry.id   3914f96d2c0e749e17bea8f75fa6682e
#
_cell.length_a   1.000
_cell.length_b   1.000
_cell.length_c   1.000
_cell.angle_alpha   90.00
_cell.angle_beta   90.00
_cell.angle_gamma   90.00
#
_symmetry.space_group_name_H-M   'P 1'
#
loop_
_entity.id
_entity.type
_entity.pdbx_description
1 polymer ?
#
loop_
_entity_poly.entity_id
_entity_poly.type
_entity_poly.pdbx_seq_one_letter_code
_entity_poly.pdbx_strand_id
1 'polypeptide(L)'
;MRTSGPMKTRTLVATVTYTALAACALSGVTVTRVDHAHQYSPLEISAAGSLPVAIYGNPFNEPDEALEASVIDSMQGSTFGIPVRFVPAPDTPDPEQRFHVVLAFAPPGAASPDKLCETKPSEVPATTAKSGTVNLLGAFCAKDSYLSHAIARADGVTGPGSTKLKALVSQLTLSMFPNRNPHFDSDDTPTGVILLN
;
A
#
# COMPACT_ATOMS: atom_id res chain seq x y z
N MET A 1 33.43 29.45 -71.03
CA MET A 1 32.88 30.10 -69.85
C MET A 1 31.98 29.12 -69.12
N ARG A 2 32.42 28.63 -67.97
CA ARG A 2 31.62 27.68 -67.13
C ARG A 2 31.29 28.42 -65.85
N THR A 3 29.97 28.65 -65.64
CA THR A 3 29.44 29.26 -64.45
C THR A 3 29.13 28.18 -63.39
N SER A 4 29.87 28.22 -62.31
CA SER A 4 29.68 27.36 -61.14
C SER A 4 28.57 27.94 -60.24
N GLY A 5 27.48 27.19 -60.05
CA GLY A 5 26.40 27.59 -59.17
C GLY A 5 26.70 27.18 -57.70
N PRO A 6 26.21 27.94 -56.71
CA PRO A 6 26.48 27.69 -55.30
C PRO A 6 25.68 26.50 -54.75
N MET A 7 26.38 25.61 -54.08
CA MET A 7 25.86 24.45 -53.37
C MET A 7 25.16 24.93 -52.08
N LYS A 8 23.85 24.77 -51.98
CA LYS A 8 23.07 25.05 -50.76
C LYS A 8 23.17 23.90 -49.79
N THR A 9 23.97 24.09 -48.75
CA THR A 9 24.07 23.19 -47.62
C THR A 9 22.76 23.26 -46.80
N ARG A 10 21.99 22.19 -46.81
CA ARG A 10 20.81 22.06 -45.94
C ARG A 10 21.28 21.50 -44.57
N THR A 11 21.30 22.35 -43.57
CA THR A 11 21.48 21.98 -42.18
C THR A 11 20.23 21.30 -41.66
N LEU A 12 20.28 19.98 -41.46
CA LEU A 12 19.23 19.20 -40.78
C LEU A 12 19.35 19.48 -39.28
N VAL A 13 18.43 20.28 -38.74
CA VAL A 13 18.27 20.45 -37.30
C VAL A 13 17.52 19.24 -36.78
N ALA A 14 18.20 18.30 -36.15
CA ALA A 14 17.61 17.20 -35.42
C ALA A 14 17.02 17.74 -34.12
N THR A 15 15.69 17.91 -34.08
CA THR A 15 14.93 18.22 -32.86
C THR A 15 14.86 16.95 -32.03
N VAL A 16 15.70 16.83 -31.00
CA VAL A 16 15.61 15.80 -29.98
C VAL A 16 14.44 16.20 -29.07
N THR A 17 13.29 15.54 -29.26
CA THR A 17 12.16 15.64 -28.36
C THR A 17 12.52 14.88 -27.07
N TYR A 18 12.86 15.62 -26.02
CA TYR A 18 12.93 15.09 -24.66
C TYR A 18 11.50 14.81 -24.20
N THR A 19 11.04 13.56 -24.34
CA THR A 19 9.88 13.07 -23.61
C THR A 19 10.30 12.94 -22.16
N ALA A 20 9.95 13.95 -21.36
CA ALA A 20 10.14 13.93 -19.93
C ALA A 20 9.38 12.73 -19.34
N LEU A 21 10.12 11.80 -18.73
CA LEU A 21 9.58 10.81 -17.81
C LEU A 21 9.06 11.52 -16.54
N ALA A 22 7.89 12.13 -16.64
CA ALA A 22 7.15 12.68 -15.50
C ALA A 22 6.14 11.64 -15.00
N ALA A 23 6.61 10.45 -14.60
CA ALA A 23 5.71 9.34 -14.29
C ALA A 23 5.68 8.93 -12.80
N CYS A 24 6.41 9.58 -11.89
CA CYS A 24 6.52 9.08 -10.51
C CYS A 24 6.07 10.03 -9.39
N ALA A 25 5.50 11.18 -9.70
CA ALA A 25 5.06 12.13 -8.66
C ALA A 25 3.53 12.28 -8.56
N LEU A 26 2.75 11.34 -9.10
CA LEU A 26 1.32 11.57 -9.36
C LEU A 26 0.35 11.04 -8.30
N SER A 27 0.78 10.28 -7.30
CA SER A 27 -0.21 9.72 -6.39
C SER A 27 -0.63 10.68 -5.27
N GLY A 28 0.22 11.62 -4.86
CA GLY A 28 -0.04 12.45 -3.68
C GLY A 28 -0.32 11.61 -2.42
N VAL A 29 0.16 10.36 -2.42
CA VAL A 29 0.07 9.42 -1.32
C VAL A 29 1.37 9.42 -0.55
N THR A 30 1.28 9.50 0.77
CA THR A 30 2.44 9.41 1.66
C THR A 30 2.20 8.27 2.65
N VAL A 31 3.10 7.29 2.65
CA VAL A 31 3.18 6.29 3.72
C VAL A 31 4.11 6.86 4.79
N THR A 32 3.58 7.09 5.98
CA THR A 32 4.28 7.82 7.04
C THR A 32 4.91 6.90 8.09
N ARG A 33 4.41 5.69 8.20
CA ARG A 33 4.90 4.70 9.16
C ARG A 33 4.69 3.31 8.61
N VAL A 34 5.69 2.47 8.76
CA VAL A 34 5.63 1.04 8.47
C VAL A 34 6.42 0.32 9.55
N ASP A 35 5.86 -0.75 10.06
CA ASP A 35 6.54 -1.63 11.01
C ASP A 35 6.15 -3.08 10.77
N HIS A 36 7.06 -3.99 11.06
CA HIS A 36 6.87 -5.43 10.89
C HIS A 36 7.34 -6.14 12.15
N ALA A 37 6.59 -7.12 12.61
CA ALA A 37 7.00 -7.96 13.71
C ALA A 37 8.05 -9.01 13.28
N HIS A 38 8.87 -9.48 14.20
CA HIS A 38 9.84 -10.53 13.91
C HIS A 38 9.20 -11.83 13.39
N GLN A 39 7.96 -12.11 13.80
CA GLN A 39 7.20 -13.29 13.37
C GLN A 39 6.50 -13.12 12.01
N TYR A 40 6.64 -11.97 11.32
CA TYR A 40 6.09 -11.79 9.99
C TYR A 40 6.67 -12.83 9.02
N SER A 41 5.81 -13.58 8.34
CA SER A 41 6.21 -14.64 7.42
C SER A 41 5.42 -14.61 6.12
N PRO A 42 6.03 -14.24 4.99
CA PRO A 42 5.40 -14.30 3.68
C PRO A 42 4.89 -15.69 3.29
N LEU A 43 5.58 -16.76 3.74
CA LEU A 43 5.18 -18.14 3.48
C LEU A 43 3.86 -18.51 4.16
N GLU A 44 3.67 -18.09 5.42
CA GLU A 44 2.43 -18.35 6.15
C GLU A 44 1.25 -17.58 5.54
N ILE A 45 1.50 -16.35 5.07
CA ILE A 45 0.50 -15.54 4.36
C ILE A 45 0.07 -16.24 3.06
N SER A 46 1.04 -16.70 2.28
CA SER A 46 0.78 -17.45 1.05
C SER A 46 0.00 -18.75 1.31
N ALA A 47 0.34 -19.46 2.38
CA ALA A 47 -0.34 -20.69 2.79
C ALA A 47 -1.79 -20.45 3.24
N ALA A 48 -2.12 -19.27 3.75
CA ALA A 48 -3.48 -18.91 4.13
C ALA A 48 -4.42 -18.81 2.91
N GLY A 49 -3.88 -18.51 1.73
CA GLY A 49 -4.61 -18.43 0.47
C GLY A 49 -5.58 -17.24 0.37
N SER A 50 -6.35 -16.97 1.40
CA SER A 50 -7.23 -15.80 1.49
C SER A 50 -7.14 -15.13 2.86
N LEU A 51 -7.24 -13.79 2.86
CA LEU A 51 -7.22 -12.96 4.05
C LEU A 51 -8.52 -12.15 4.14
N PRO A 52 -9.32 -12.34 5.18
CA PRO A 52 -10.46 -11.47 5.47
C PRO A 52 -9.98 -10.05 5.80
N VAL A 53 -10.69 -9.06 5.28
CA VAL A 53 -10.41 -7.63 5.48
C VAL A 53 -11.58 -6.98 6.18
N ALA A 54 -11.37 -6.51 7.40
CA ALA A 54 -12.31 -5.68 8.13
C ALA A 54 -12.00 -4.20 7.85
N ILE A 55 -13.02 -3.41 7.50
CA ILE A 55 -12.87 -1.99 7.18
C ILE A 55 -13.69 -1.19 8.17
N TYR A 56 -13.05 -0.25 8.86
CA TYR A 56 -13.66 0.59 9.88
C TYR A 56 -13.63 2.07 9.48
N GLY A 57 -14.76 2.72 9.72
CA GLY A 57 -14.97 4.10 9.35
C GLY A 57 -15.19 4.29 7.85
N ASN A 58 -16.05 5.23 7.51
CA ASN A 58 -16.30 5.64 6.14
C ASN A 58 -16.15 7.16 6.05
N PRO A 59 -15.09 7.65 5.40
CA PRO A 59 -14.87 9.09 5.29
C PRO A 59 -15.76 9.76 4.21
N PHE A 60 -16.54 8.97 3.48
CA PHE A 60 -17.39 9.43 2.37
C PHE A 60 -18.86 9.36 2.73
N ASN A 61 -19.69 10.08 1.98
CA ASN A 61 -21.15 10.01 2.11
C ASN A 61 -21.76 8.96 1.15
N GLU A 62 -21.00 7.91 0.87
CA GLU A 62 -21.40 6.80 0.00
C GLU A 62 -21.64 5.55 0.83
N PRO A 63 -22.38 4.55 0.30
CA PRO A 63 -22.65 3.29 1.01
C PRO A 63 -21.34 2.56 1.40
N ASP A 64 -21.34 1.92 2.56
CA ASP A 64 -20.18 1.19 3.08
C ASP A 64 -19.76 0.05 2.15
N GLU A 65 -20.72 -0.59 1.49
CA GLU A 65 -20.47 -1.65 0.52
C GLU A 65 -19.66 -1.16 -0.70
N ALA A 66 -19.91 0.09 -1.14
CA ALA A 66 -19.17 0.68 -2.24
C ALA A 66 -17.70 0.97 -1.86
N LEU A 67 -17.48 1.42 -0.62
CA LEU A 67 -16.15 1.61 -0.07
C LEU A 67 -15.43 0.27 0.08
N GLU A 68 -16.07 -0.73 0.67
CA GLU A 68 -15.52 -2.05 0.88
C GLU A 68 -15.08 -2.70 -0.43
N ALA A 69 -15.96 -2.73 -1.42
CA ALA A 69 -15.65 -3.29 -2.74
C ALA A 69 -14.44 -2.60 -3.38
N SER A 70 -14.39 -1.26 -3.33
CA SER A 70 -13.29 -0.48 -3.89
C SER A 70 -11.97 -0.71 -3.16
N VAL A 71 -12.00 -0.81 -1.85
CA VAL A 71 -10.81 -1.08 -1.02
C VAL A 71 -10.27 -2.47 -1.32
N ILE A 72 -11.11 -3.49 -1.28
CA ILE A 72 -10.71 -4.87 -1.54
C ILE A 72 -10.16 -5.03 -2.97
N ASP A 73 -10.81 -4.44 -3.99
CA ASP A 73 -10.31 -4.44 -5.36
C ASP A 73 -8.91 -3.78 -5.44
N SER A 74 -8.71 -2.71 -4.71
CA SER A 74 -7.42 -1.99 -4.68
C SER A 74 -6.30 -2.74 -3.98
N MET A 75 -6.63 -3.66 -3.08
CA MET A 75 -5.66 -4.53 -2.40
C MET A 75 -5.21 -5.68 -3.28
N GLN A 76 -6.08 -6.16 -4.21
CA GLN A 76 -5.75 -7.31 -5.06
C GLN A 76 -4.50 -7.02 -5.90
N GLY A 77 -3.56 -7.98 -5.89
CA GLY A 77 -2.29 -7.85 -6.61
C GLY A 77 -1.31 -6.83 -6.05
N SER A 78 -1.65 -6.17 -4.92
CA SER A 78 -0.77 -5.20 -4.23
C SER A 78 0.10 -5.87 -3.17
N THR A 79 0.61 -7.07 -3.47
CA THR A 79 1.54 -7.83 -2.61
C THR A 79 2.73 -8.26 -3.45
N PHE A 80 3.96 -7.98 -3.01
CA PHE A 80 5.15 -8.35 -3.76
C PHE A 80 5.37 -9.87 -3.79
N GLY A 81 4.81 -10.55 -4.81
CA GLY A 81 5.07 -11.98 -5.04
C GLY A 81 4.45 -12.93 -4.01
N ILE A 82 3.62 -12.42 -3.10
CA ILE A 82 2.85 -13.26 -2.18
C ILE A 82 1.48 -13.52 -2.82
N PRO A 83 1.18 -14.75 -3.24
CA PRO A 83 -0.12 -15.08 -3.82
C PRO A 83 -1.17 -15.18 -2.70
N VAL A 84 -1.84 -14.06 -2.43
CA VAL A 84 -2.93 -13.99 -1.44
C VAL A 84 -4.13 -13.27 -2.06
N ARG A 85 -5.32 -13.71 -1.69
CA ARG A 85 -6.58 -13.10 -2.07
C ARG A 85 -7.19 -12.38 -0.88
N PHE A 86 -7.54 -11.12 -1.04
CA PHE A 86 -8.28 -10.35 -0.06
C PHE A 86 -9.79 -10.57 -0.26
N VAL A 87 -10.50 -10.80 0.83
CA VAL A 87 -11.97 -11.03 0.82
C VAL A 87 -12.62 -10.19 1.93
N PRO A 88 -13.91 -9.81 1.80
CA PRO A 88 -14.62 -9.16 2.89
C PRO A 88 -14.55 -10.00 4.17
N ALA A 89 -14.41 -9.34 5.32
CA ALA A 89 -14.53 -10.03 6.59
C ALA A 89 -15.97 -10.49 6.79
N PRO A 90 -16.20 -11.73 7.28
CA PRO A 90 -17.55 -12.19 7.59
C PRO A 90 -18.11 -11.43 8.81
N ASP A 91 -19.44 -11.25 8.86
CA ASP A 91 -20.12 -10.62 9.99
C ASP A 91 -19.86 -11.33 11.32
N THR A 92 -19.72 -12.65 11.27
CA THR A 92 -19.35 -13.48 12.41
C THR A 92 -17.91 -13.96 12.22
N PRO A 93 -16.96 -13.50 13.05
CA PRO A 93 -15.57 -13.96 12.97
C PRO A 93 -15.47 -15.47 13.12
N ASP A 94 -14.71 -16.10 12.25
CA ASP A 94 -14.36 -17.50 12.38
C ASP A 94 -13.27 -17.66 13.47
N PRO A 95 -13.52 -18.39 14.57
CA PRO A 95 -12.57 -18.57 15.65
C PRO A 95 -11.28 -19.29 15.21
N GLU A 96 -11.35 -20.08 14.14
CA GLU A 96 -10.21 -20.79 13.56
C GLU A 96 -9.38 -19.88 12.62
N GLN A 97 -9.94 -18.72 12.21
CA GLN A 97 -9.25 -17.76 11.36
C GLN A 97 -8.05 -17.17 12.10
N ARG A 98 -6.84 -17.59 11.70
CA ARG A 98 -5.61 -17.12 12.34
C ARG A 98 -5.21 -15.71 11.88
N PHE A 99 -5.36 -15.44 10.58
CA PHE A 99 -4.87 -14.21 9.96
C PHE A 99 -6.01 -13.38 9.40
N HIS A 100 -5.95 -12.08 9.61
CA HIS A 100 -6.88 -11.12 9.02
C HIS A 100 -6.22 -9.75 8.83
N VAL A 101 -6.85 -8.89 8.06
CA VAL A 101 -6.43 -7.51 7.86
C VAL A 101 -7.47 -6.58 8.44
N VAL A 102 -7.03 -5.55 9.12
CA VAL A 102 -7.87 -4.46 9.61
C VAL A 102 -7.43 -3.17 8.96
N LEU A 103 -8.36 -2.46 8.35
CA LEU A 103 -8.17 -1.13 7.79
C LEU A 103 -9.09 -0.15 8.51
N ALA A 104 -8.54 0.98 8.96
CA ALA A 104 -9.29 2.01 9.64
C ALA A 104 -9.10 3.37 8.97
N PHE A 105 -10.19 3.96 8.50
CA PHE A 105 -10.23 5.34 8.05
C PHE A 105 -10.37 6.25 9.27
N ALA A 106 -9.26 6.56 9.93
CA ALA A 106 -9.22 7.28 11.18
C ALA A 106 -8.06 8.29 11.22
N PRO A 107 -8.13 9.32 12.08
CA PRO A 107 -7.02 10.24 12.24
C PRO A 107 -5.76 9.51 12.74
N PRO A 108 -4.56 9.98 12.36
CA PRO A 108 -3.32 9.41 12.86
C PRO A 108 -3.30 9.39 14.39
N GLY A 109 -2.89 8.25 14.96
CA GLY A 109 -2.86 8.05 16.41
C GLY A 109 -4.19 7.69 17.07
N ALA A 110 -5.26 7.51 16.29
CA ALA A 110 -6.56 7.06 16.80
C ALA A 110 -6.52 5.67 17.44
N ALA A 111 -5.63 4.79 16.95
CA ALA A 111 -5.41 3.47 17.51
C ALA A 111 -3.94 3.07 17.40
N SER A 112 -3.46 2.27 18.36
CA SER A 112 -2.20 1.53 18.21
C SER A 112 -2.42 0.32 17.30
N PRO A 113 -1.35 -0.23 16.67
CA PRO A 113 -1.48 -1.41 15.81
C PRO A 113 -2.11 -2.62 16.50
N ASP A 114 -1.73 -2.90 17.75
CA ASP A 114 -2.33 -4.00 18.53
C ASP A 114 -3.81 -3.77 18.76
N LYS A 115 -4.17 -2.53 19.14
CA LYS A 115 -5.59 -2.18 19.29
C LYS A 115 -6.40 -2.32 18.02
N LEU A 116 -5.82 -2.09 16.84
CA LEU A 116 -6.52 -2.36 15.59
C LEU A 116 -6.87 -3.85 15.44
N CYS A 117 -5.96 -4.75 15.83
CA CYS A 117 -6.20 -6.18 15.77
C CYS A 117 -7.27 -6.66 16.80
N GLU A 118 -7.39 -5.98 17.93
CA GLU A 118 -8.39 -6.25 18.97
C GLU A 118 -9.72 -5.51 18.73
N THR A 119 -9.72 -4.52 17.84
CA THR A 119 -10.81 -3.53 17.73
C THR A 119 -12.08 -4.12 17.15
N LYS A 120 -13.19 -3.81 17.80
CA LYS A 120 -14.52 -4.02 17.25
C LYS A 120 -14.96 -2.81 16.40
N PRO A 121 -15.80 -3.01 15.38
CA PRO A 121 -16.26 -1.94 14.50
C PRO A 121 -16.78 -0.69 15.22
N SER A 122 -17.47 -0.91 16.36
CA SER A 122 -18.06 0.16 17.17
C SER A 122 -17.08 1.06 17.92
N GLU A 123 -15.80 0.69 17.98
CA GLU A 123 -14.78 1.39 18.76
C GLU A 123 -13.96 2.37 17.92
N VAL A 124 -14.08 2.30 16.58
CA VAL A 124 -13.38 3.23 15.68
C VAL A 124 -14.20 4.51 15.53
N PRO A 125 -13.64 5.68 15.89
CA PRO A 125 -14.34 6.93 15.71
C PRO A 125 -14.72 7.15 14.25
N ALA A 126 -15.97 7.49 13.99
CA ALA A 126 -16.40 7.87 12.65
C ALA A 126 -15.59 9.08 12.18
N THR A 127 -14.92 8.94 11.04
CA THR A 127 -14.12 10.01 10.46
C THR A 127 -14.79 10.50 9.19
N THR A 128 -15.16 11.76 9.16
CA THR A 128 -15.52 12.43 7.91
C THR A 128 -14.26 13.01 7.26
N ALA A 129 -14.08 12.78 5.97
CA ALA A 129 -12.98 13.38 5.22
C ALA A 129 -13.11 14.90 5.22
N LYS A 130 -12.38 15.58 6.10
CA LYS A 130 -12.29 17.04 6.06
C LYS A 130 -11.38 17.42 4.90
N SER A 131 -11.92 18.20 3.96
CA SER A 131 -11.17 18.75 2.81
C SER A 131 -10.54 17.72 1.86
N GLY A 132 -11.14 16.54 1.70
CA GLY A 132 -10.62 15.51 0.79
C GLY A 132 -9.31 14.83 1.23
N THR A 133 -8.86 15.08 2.46
CA THR A 133 -7.73 14.35 3.05
C THR A 133 -8.23 13.08 3.71
N VAL A 134 -7.65 11.95 3.32
CA VAL A 134 -7.93 10.63 3.88
C VAL A 134 -6.67 10.09 4.55
N ASN A 135 -6.81 9.67 5.81
CA ASN A 135 -5.80 8.89 6.50
C ASN A 135 -6.30 7.45 6.61
N LEU A 136 -5.42 6.51 6.34
CA LEU A 136 -5.71 5.09 6.38
C LEU A 136 -4.66 4.40 7.25
N LEU A 137 -5.13 3.75 8.30
CA LEU A 137 -4.34 2.89 9.16
C LEU A 137 -4.62 1.46 8.76
N GLY A 138 -3.58 0.63 8.60
CA GLY A 138 -3.72 -0.78 8.29
C GLY A 138 -2.89 -1.62 9.24
N ALA A 139 -3.45 -2.76 9.64
CA ALA A 139 -2.75 -3.80 10.37
C ALA A 139 -3.05 -5.16 9.75
N PHE A 140 -2.01 -5.95 9.57
CA PHE A 140 -2.11 -7.37 9.30
C PHE A 140 -1.93 -8.11 10.62
N CYS A 141 -2.93 -8.88 11.01
CA CYS A 141 -3.07 -9.44 12.33
C CYS A 141 -2.95 -10.97 12.31
N ALA A 142 -2.31 -11.51 13.37
CA ALA A 142 -2.43 -12.91 13.77
C ALA A 142 -3.20 -12.95 15.09
N LYS A 143 -4.50 -13.26 15.03
CA LYS A 143 -5.43 -13.04 16.15
C LYS A 143 -5.34 -11.59 16.63
N ASP A 144 -5.11 -11.35 17.90
CA ASP A 144 -5.12 -10.02 18.51
C ASP A 144 -3.77 -9.27 18.43
N SER A 145 -2.77 -9.85 17.75
CA SER A 145 -1.43 -9.25 17.63
C SER A 145 -1.12 -8.86 16.20
N TYR A 146 -0.54 -7.68 15.98
CA TYR A 146 -0.12 -7.29 14.65
C TYR A 146 1.16 -8.02 14.21
N LEU A 147 1.22 -8.37 12.93
CA LEU A 147 2.42 -8.87 12.26
C LEU A 147 3.08 -7.80 11.40
N SER A 148 2.28 -6.93 10.82
CA SER A 148 2.75 -5.70 10.19
C SER A 148 1.70 -4.61 10.31
N HIS A 149 2.13 -3.35 10.28
CA HIS A 149 1.21 -2.24 10.17
C HIS A 149 1.79 -1.12 9.31
N ALA A 150 0.91 -0.30 8.76
CA ALA A 150 1.29 0.90 8.03
C ALA A 150 0.26 2.01 8.24
N ILE A 151 0.74 3.25 8.11
CA ILE A 151 -0.11 4.44 8.11
C ILE A 151 0.17 5.19 6.81
N ALA A 152 -0.89 5.47 6.07
CA ALA A 152 -0.80 6.23 4.83
C ALA A 152 -1.81 7.39 4.81
N ARG A 153 -1.50 8.41 4.02
CA ARG A 153 -2.32 9.59 3.82
C ARG A 153 -2.36 9.97 2.36
N ALA A 154 -3.52 10.42 1.91
CA ALA A 154 -3.68 11.04 0.60
C ALA A 154 -4.55 12.29 0.70
N ASP A 155 -4.20 13.32 -0.08
CA ASP A 155 -4.98 14.56 -0.20
C ASP A 155 -5.74 14.57 -1.54
N GLY A 156 -6.94 15.16 -1.52
CA GLY A 156 -7.80 15.28 -2.69
C GLY A 156 -8.43 13.94 -3.13
N VAL A 157 -8.74 13.07 -2.17
CA VAL A 157 -9.54 11.87 -2.40
C VAL A 157 -11.02 12.28 -2.46
N THR A 158 -11.69 11.95 -3.55
CA THR A 158 -13.05 12.44 -3.85
C THR A 158 -14.15 11.42 -3.58
N GLY A 159 -13.81 10.15 -3.39
CA GLY A 159 -14.77 9.08 -3.12
C GLY A 159 -14.15 7.69 -3.26
N PRO A 160 -14.91 6.62 -3.00
CA PRO A 160 -14.44 5.24 -3.05
C PRO A 160 -13.85 4.85 -4.41
N GLY A 161 -14.43 5.30 -5.52
CA GLY A 161 -13.95 5.00 -6.87
C GLY A 161 -12.77 5.85 -7.36
N SER A 162 -12.20 6.75 -6.53
CA SER A 162 -11.14 7.65 -6.97
C SER A 162 -9.81 6.93 -7.15
N THR A 163 -9.06 7.31 -8.19
CA THR A 163 -7.70 6.79 -8.42
C THR A 163 -6.75 7.05 -7.26
N LYS A 164 -6.99 8.12 -6.49
CA LYS A 164 -6.20 8.44 -5.30
C LYS A 164 -6.49 7.50 -4.14
N LEU A 165 -7.74 7.08 -3.93
CA LEU A 165 -8.05 6.06 -2.94
C LEU A 165 -7.41 4.73 -3.33
N LYS A 166 -7.55 4.34 -4.59
CA LYS A 166 -6.90 3.13 -5.11
C LYS A 166 -5.38 3.14 -4.87
N ALA A 167 -4.72 4.25 -5.19
CA ALA A 167 -3.29 4.40 -4.94
C ALA A 167 -2.94 4.35 -3.44
N LEU A 168 -3.75 4.99 -2.57
CA LEU A 168 -3.58 4.98 -1.12
C LEU A 168 -3.63 3.55 -0.57
N VAL A 169 -4.68 2.81 -0.92
CA VAL A 169 -4.88 1.43 -0.46
C VAL A 169 -3.79 0.51 -1.00
N SER A 170 -3.48 0.60 -2.30
CA SER A 170 -2.42 -0.24 -2.90
C SER A 170 -1.06 0.01 -2.28
N GLN A 171 -0.66 1.27 -2.03
CA GLN A 171 0.63 1.58 -1.41
C GLN A 171 0.69 1.15 0.05
N LEU A 172 -0.40 1.32 0.81
CA LEU A 172 -0.51 0.81 2.17
C LEU A 172 -0.32 -0.71 2.18
N THR A 173 -1.04 -1.42 1.30
CA THR A 173 -0.96 -2.89 1.18
C THR A 173 0.44 -3.36 0.82
N LEU A 174 1.07 -2.74 -0.18
CA LEU A 174 2.47 -3.03 -0.55
C LEU A 174 3.42 -2.86 0.63
N SER A 175 3.19 -1.85 1.45
CA SER A 175 4.02 -1.57 2.62
C SER A 175 3.82 -2.58 3.74
N MET A 176 2.61 -3.11 3.91
CA MET A 176 2.30 -4.13 4.94
C MET A 176 2.75 -5.54 4.53
N PHE A 177 2.84 -5.82 3.21
CA PHE A 177 3.10 -7.17 2.70
C PHE A 177 4.39 -7.24 1.88
N PRO A 178 5.58 -6.97 2.47
CA PRO A 178 6.84 -7.19 1.79
C PRO A 178 7.07 -8.68 1.56
N ASN A 179 7.79 -9.03 0.50
CA ASN A 179 8.10 -10.42 0.15
C ASN A 179 9.17 -11.07 1.04
N ARG A 180 9.77 -10.30 1.95
CA ARG A 180 10.73 -10.74 2.96
C ARG A 180 10.44 -10.01 4.26
N ASN A 181 10.81 -10.64 5.37
CA ASN A 181 10.77 -9.95 6.64
C ASN A 181 11.96 -8.99 6.75
N PRO A 182 11.74 -7.68 6.87
CA PRO A 182 12.82 -6.70 6.93
C PRO A 182 13.80 -6.90 8.11
N HIS A 183 13.37 -7.58 9.18
CA HIS A 183 14.25 -7.90 10.31
C HIS A 183 15.34 -8.91 9.98
N PHE A 184 15.17 -9.72 8.93
CA PHE A 184 16.17 -10.71 8.50
C PHE A 184 16.99 -10.26 7.29
N ASP A 185 16.67 -9.09 6.70
CA ASP A 185 17.45 -8.52 5.59
C ASP A 185 18.66 -7.69 6.06
N SER A 186 18.82 -7.48 7.37
CA SER A 186 20.08 -7.00 7.95
C SER A 186 21.06 -8.16 7.96
N ASP A 187 21.53 -8.53 6.78
CA ASP A 187 22.77 -9.31 6.64
C ASP A 187 23.94 -8.48 7.17
N ASP A 188 24.09 -8.47 8.48
CA ASP A 188 25.38 -8.43 9.12
C ASP A 188 26.11 -9.76 8.80
N THR A 189 26.33 -10.00 7.52
CA THR A 189 27.36 -10.92 7.10
C THR A 189 28.66 -10.22 7.46
N PRO A 190 29.34 -10.60 8.57
CA PRO A 190 30.69 -10.10 8.80
C PRO A 190 31.45 -10.54 7.56
N THR A 191 31.92 -9.58 6.77
CA THR A 191 32.86 -9.84 5.68
C THR A 191 34.09 -10.44 6.31
N GLY A 192 34.07 -11.77 6.49
CA GLY A 192 35.19 -12.54 6.92
C GLY A 192 36.26 -12.37 5.88
N VAL A 193 37.20 -11.47 6.17
CA VAL A 193 38.47 -11.37 5.43
C VAL A 193 39.16 -12.69 5.64
N ILE A 194 39.04 -13.60 4.67
CA ILE A 194 39.88 -14.80 4.62
C ILE A 194 41.28 -14.29 4.24
N LEU A 195 42.08 -14.07 5.26
CA LEU A 195 43.54 -13.92 5.06
C LEU A 195 44.06 -15.32 4.75
N LEU A 196 44.28 -15.60 3.46
CA LEU A 196 45.07 -16.74 3.03
C LEU A 196 46.53 -16.41 3.30
N ASN A 197 47.16 -17.13 4.27
CA ASN A 197 48.59 -17.23 4.42
C ASN A 197 49.16 -18.21 3.41
#